data_a02ecd0af479f238fa9c3cea1e6b7030
#
_entry.id   a02ecd0af479f238fa9c3cea1e6b7030
#
_cell.length_a   1.000
_cell.length_b   1.000
_cell.length_c   1.000
_cell.angle_alpha   90.00
_cell.angle_beta   90.00
_cell.angle_gamma   90.00
#
_symmetry.space_group_name_H-M   'P 1'
#
loop_
_entity.id
_entity.type
_entity.pdbx_description
1 polymer ?
#
loop_
_entity_poly.entity_id
_entity_poly.type
_entity_poly.pdbx_seq_one_letter_code
_entity_poly.pdbx_strand_id
1 'polypeptide(L)'
;AFTGDGGTSEGDFHEACNIAAVWDLPIIILIENNGYGLSTPTNEQFRCTQLADRAIGYGMKGLTINGNNILEVYHTVKTLAAEMRENPHPVLLECMTFRMRGHEEASGVKYVPKELLEMWEKKDPLSNYENWLLEEGIISLDYTETLRHEMDAAIREAFDKADTQPEIIADTTKEENEIYKPYQQKVIAPTVASASSK
;
A
#
# COMPACT_ATOMS: atom_id res chain seq x y z
N ALA A 1 -1.68 6.94 0.81
CA ALA A 1 -1.96 5.75 1.62
C ALA A 1 -2.11 4.53 0.71
N PHE A 2 -1.63 3.36 1.16
CA PHE A 2 -1.66 2.12 0.38
C PHE A 2 -2.53 1.07 1.05
N THR A 3 -3.24 0.29 0.26
CA THR A 3 -3.99 -0.89 0.71
C THR A 3 -4.03 -1.93 -0.41
N GLY A 4 -4.24 -3.21 -0.07
CA GLY A 4 -4.56 -4.25 -1.04
C GLY A 4 -6.07 -4.33 -1.31
N ASP A 5 -6.46 -5.11 -2.32
CA ASP A 5 -7.87 -5.36 -2.65
C ASP A 5 -8.64 -5.95 -1.46
N GLY A 6 -8.05 -6.89 -0.70
CA GLY A 6 -8.64 -7.44 0.51
C GLY A 6 -8.89 -6.39 1.59
N GLY A 7 -7.95 -5.48 1.83
CA GLY A 7 -8.06 -4.41 2.80
C GLY A 7 -9.20 -3.42 2.50
N THR A 8 -9.64 -3.32 1.26
CA THR A 8 -10.78 -2.47 0.89
C THR A 8 -12.14 -2.96 1.41
N SER A 9 -12.18 -4.13 2.01
CA SER A 9 -13.38 -4.68 2.66
C SER A 9 -13.45 -4.39 4.17
N GLU A 10 -12.38 -3.82 4.73
CA GLU A 10 -12.32 -3.38 6.12
C GLU A 10 -13.16 -2.12 6.34
N GLY A 11 -13.76 -1.98 7.53
CA GLY A 11 -14.62 -0.84 7.85
C GLY A 11 -13.88 0.50 7.84
N ASP A 12 -12.66 0.53 8.36
CA ASP A 12 -11.81 1.71 8.44
C ASP A 12 -11.40 2.26 7.06
N PHE A 13 -11.28 1.41 6.03
CA PHE A 13 -11.12 1.86 4.65
C PHE A 13 -12.28 2.76 4.19
N HIS A 14 -13.51 2.34 4.46
CA HIS A 14 -14.71 3.09 4.08
C HIS A 14 -14.84 4.40 4.85
N GLU A 15 -14.54 4.36 6.15
CA GLU A 15 -14.51 5.54 7.01
C GLU A 15 -13.44 6.54 6.56
N ALA A 16 -12.24 6.07 6.26
CA ALA A 16 -11.13 6.90 5.76
C ALA A 16 -11.48 7.57 4.42
N CYS A 17 -12.07 6.85 3.47
CA CYS A 17 -12.53 7.41 2.20
C CYS A 17 -13.58 8.51 2.42
N ASN A 18 -14.57 8.25 3.27
CA ASN A 18 -15.61 9.22 3.57
C ASN A 18 -15.06 10.49 4.24
N ILE A 19 -14.20 10.35 5.24
CA ILE A 19 -13.55 11.49 5.90
C ILE A 19 -12.68 12.29 4.94
N ALA A 20 -11.90 11.59 4.11
CA ALA A 20 -11.06 12.23 3.10
C ALA A 20 -11.87 13.11 2.15
N ALA A 21 -13.05 12.61 1.72
CA ALA A 21 -13.96 13.36 0.85
C ALA A 21 -14.59 14.56 1.55
N VAL A 22 -15.09 14.37 2.79
CA VAL A 22 -15.77 15.45 3.57
C VAL A 22 -14.81 16.60 3.88
N TRP A 23 -13.54 16.32 4.07
CA TRP A 23 -12.54 17.33 4.44
C TRP A 23 -11.68 17.81 3.26
N ASP A 24 -11.96 17.39 2.03
CA ASP A 24 -11.18 17.69 0.84
C ASP A 24 -9.68 17.43 1.05
N LEU A 25 -9.34 16.28 1.64
CA LEU A 25 -7.95 15.97 1.95
C LEU A 25 -7.14 15.70 0.66
N PRO A 26 -5.94 16.27 0.53
CA PRO A 26 -5.04 16.00 -0.60
C PRO A 26 -4.37 14.64 -0.45
N ILE A 27 -5.13 13.56 -0.62
CA ILE A 27 -4.68 12.19 -0.42
C ILE A 27 -4.99 11.31 -1.64
N ILE A 28 -4.01 10.52 -2.04
CA ILE A 28 -4.20 9.40 -2.95
C ILE A 28 -4.32 8.14 -2.10
N ILE A 29 -5.49 7.50 -2.12
CA ILE A 29 -5.68 6.15 -1.57
C ILE A 29 -5.43 5.18 -2.70
N LEU A 30 -4.26 4.54 -2.69
CA LEU A 30 -3.80 3.64 -3.72
C LEU A 30 -4.13 2.20 -3.33
N ILE A 31 -4.89 1.53 -4.20
CA ILE A 31 -5.27 0.12 -4.06
C ILE A 31 -4.37 -0.71 -4.97
N GLU A 32 -3.56 -1.57 -4.38
CA GLU A 32 -2.84 -2.61 -5.12
C GLU A 32 -3.76 -3.80 -5.33
N ASN A 33 -4.57 -3.76 -6.41
CA ASN A 33 -5.48 -4.84 -6.74
C ASN A 33 -4.70 -5.97 -7.43
N ASN A 34 -4.28 -6.93 -6.61
CA ASN A 34 -3.50 -8.09 -7.06
C ASN A 34 -4.36 -9.34 -7.31
N GLY A 35 -5.69 -9.22 -7.25
CA GLY A 35 -6.66 -10.25 -7.54
C GLY A 35 -7.01 -11.18 -6.38
N TYR A 36 -6.29 -11.09 -5.24
CA TYR A 36 -6.46 -12.02 -4.12
C TYR A 36 -6.23 -11.35 -2.76
N GLY A 37 -7.26 -11.35 -1.91
CA GLY A 37 -7.11 -11.10 -0.47
C GLY A 37 -6.72 -12.41 0.22
N LEU A 38 -5.46 -12.58 0.64
CA LEU A 38 -4.89 -13.87 1.04
C LEU A 38 -5.04 -14.90 -0.09
N SER A 39 -5.96 -15.87 0.05
CA SER A 39 -6.31 -16.87 -0.95
C SER A 39 -7.70 -16.67 -1.58
N THR A 40 -8.44 -15.65 -1.13
CA THR A 40 -9.79 -15.33 -1.60
C THR A 40 -9.73 -14.49 -2.86
N PRO A 41 -10.25 -14.94 -4.00
CA PRO A 41 -10.25 -14.17 -5.23
C PRO A 41 -11.22 -12.99 -5.11
N THR A 42 -10.96 -11.92 -5.88
CA THR A 42 -11.72 -10.66 -5.81
C THR A 42 -13.20 -10.81 -6.10
N ASN A 43 -13.60 -11.74 -6.99
CA ASN A 43 -15.01 -12.01 -7.31
C ASN A 43 -15.81 -12.64 -6.14
N GLU A 44 -15.13 -13.13 -5.12
CA GLU A 44 -15.73 -13.59 -3.86
C GLU A 44 -15.73 -12.53 -2.77
N GLN A 45 -15.00 -11.43 -2.96
CA GLN A 45 -14.85 -10.36 -1.98
C GLN A 45 -15.80 -9.19 -2.25
N PHE A 46 -16.01 -8.80 -3.50
CA PHE A 46 -16.84 -7.64 -3.88
C PHE A 46 -17.55 -7.84 -5.22
N ARG A 47 -18.58 -7.01 -5.46
CA ARG A 47 -19.44 -7.07 -6.66
C ARG A 47 -19.22 -5.98 -7.68
N CYS A 48 -18.56 -4.88 -7.31
CA CYS A 48 -18.20 -3.82 -8.26
C CYS A 48 -17.20 -4.37 -9.30
N THR A 49 -17.23 -3.82 -10.50
CA THR A 49 -16.31 -4.24 -11.57
C THR A 49 -14.89 -3.79 -11.28
N GLN A 50 -14.75 -2.56 -10.79
CA GLN A 50 -13.48 -1.96 -10.37
C GLN A 50 -13.65 -1.43 -8.95
N LEU A 51 -12.61 -1.53 -8.13
CA LEU A 51 -12.63 -0.97 -6.78
C LEU A 51 -12.68 0.56 -6.80
N ALA A 52 -12.12 1.17 -7.85
CA ALA A 52 -12.21 2.61 -8.07
C ALA A 52 -13.65 3.12 -8.22
N ASP A 53 -14.61 2.27 -8.64
CA ASP A 53 -16.04 2.64 -8.75
C ASP A 53 -16.64 3.02 -7.39
N ARG A 54 -16.08 2.54 -6.30
CA ARG A 54 -16.52 2.90 -4.94
C ARG A 54 -16.34 4.39 -4.64
N ALA A 55 -15.41 5.06 -5.31
CA ALA A 55 -15.15 6.49 -5.17
C ALA A 55 -16.41 7.34 -5.40
N ILE A 56 -17.28 6.91 -6.33
CA ILE A 56 -18.55 7.60 -6.65
C ILE A 56 -19.42 7.72 -5.39
N GLY A 57 -19.49 6.66 -4.57
CA GLY A 57 -20.29 6.65 -3.34
C GLY A 57 -19.80 7.61 -2.27
N TYR A 58 -18.53 8.01 -2.30
CA TYR A 58 -17.93 8.99 -1.38
C TYR A 58 -17.83 10.40 -1.96
N GLY A 59 -18.18 10.59 -3.24
CA GLY A 59 -17.97 11.86 -3.93
C GLY A 59 -16.52 12.15 -4.30
N MET A 60 -15.69 11.10 -4.42
CA MET A 60 -14.28 11.18 -4.79
C MET A 60 -14.06 10.90 -6.29
N LYS A 61 -12.91 11.32 -6.79
CA LYS A 61 -12.41 10.88 -8.09
C LYS A 61 -11.88 9.44 -7.96
N GLY A 62 -12.32 8.53 -8.84
CA GLY A 62 -11.83 7.16 -8.95
C GLY A 62 -11.10 6.96 -10.27
N LEU A 63 -9.98 6.26 -10.26
CA LEU A 63 -9.19 5.90 -11.44
C LEU A 63 -8.68 4.47 -11.32
N THR A 64 -8.73 3.72 -12.42
CA THR A 64 -8.10 2.39 -12.53
C THR A 64 -7.02 2.46 -13.60
N ILE A 65 -5.81 2.01 -13.28
CA ILE A 65 -4.65 2.02 -14.16
C ILE A 65 -3.94 0.67 -14.18
N ASN A 66 -3.06 0.48 -15.16
CA ASN A 66 -2.17 -0.67 -15.20
C ASN A 66 -1.04 -0.51 -14.18
N GLY A 67 -1.15 -1.16 -13.03
CA GLY A 67 -0.17 -1.13 -11.94
C GLY A 67 1.19 -1.76 -12.30
N ASN A 68 1.26 -2.54 -13.40
CA ASN A 68 2.51 -3.14 -13.88
C ASN A 68 3.25 -2.24 -14.89
N ASN A 69 2.67 -1.10 -15.29
CA ASN A 69 3.33 -0.11 -16.12
C ASN A 69 3.84 1.05 -15.27
N ILE A 70 5.13 1.03 -14.91
CA ILE A 70 5.72 2.04 -14.02
C ILE A 70 5.64 3.46 -14.57
N LEU A 71 5.67 3.65 -15.89
CA LEU A 71 5.56 4.97 -16.50
C LEU A 71 4.14 5.51 -16.35
N GLU A 72 3.12 4.67 -16.53
CA GLU A 72 1.73 5.04 -16.31
C GLU A 72 1.47 5.40 -14.84
N VAL A 73 1.97 4.57 -13.91
CA VAL A 73 1.88 4.84 -12.47
C VAL A 73 2.55 6.17 -12.12
N TYR A 74 3.80 6.38 -12.60
CA TYR A 74 4.54 7.60 -12.34
C TYR A 74 3.82 8.85 -12.85
N HIS A 75 3.37 8.83 -14.10
CA HIS A 75 2.67 9.97 -14.70
C HIS A 75 1.35 10.27 -14.01
N THR A 76 0.57 9.23 -13.70
CA THR A 76 -0.71 9.38 -12.99
C THR A 76 -0.50 9.99 -11.60
N VAL A 77 0.38 9.41 -10.79
CA VAL A 77 0.63 9.91 -9.43
C VAL A 77 1.22 11.33 -9.46
N LYS A 78 2.14 11.62 -10.38
CA LYS A 78 2.72 12.96 -10.55
C LYS A 78 1.66 14.00 -10.90
N THR A 79 0.76 13.67 -11.82
CA THR A 79 -0.33 14.56 -12.24
C THR A 79 -1.30 14.82 -11.09
N LEU A 80 -1.77 13.76 -10.43
CA LEU A 80 -2.67 13.87 -9.28
C LEU A 80 -2.05 14.67 -8.15
N ALA A 81 -0.78 14.44 -7.83
CA ALA A 81 -0.08 15.18 -6.79
C ALA A 81 0.07 16.67 -7.12
N ALA A 82 0.24 17.02 -8.41
CA ALA A 82 0.26 18.41 -8.85
C ALA A 82 -1.14 19.06 -8.73
N GLU A 83 -2.18 18.38 -9.21
CA GLU A 83 -3.58 18.84 -9.09
C GLU A 83 -3.96 19.09 -7.62
N MET A 84 -3.61 18.17 -6.72
CA MET A 84 -3.93 18.25 -5.30
C MET A 84 -3.22 19.39 -4.56
N ARG A 85 -2.03 19.82 -5.03
CA ARG A 85 -1.33 20.96 -4.44
C ARG A 85 -2.01 22.29 -4.74
N GLU A 86 -2.67 22.38 -5.89
CA GLU A 86 -3.42 23.56 -6.31
C GLU A 86 -4.88 23.54 -5.81
N ASN A 87 -5.49 22.36 -5.85
CA ASN A 87 -6.87 22.16 -5.43
C ASN A 87 -6.98 20.86 -4.63
N PRO A 88 -6.90 20.92 -3.29
CA PRO A 88 -6.96 19.73 -2.45
C PRO A 88 -8.24 18.92 -2.66
N HIS A 89 -8.09 17.64 -2.95
CA HIS A 89 -9.18 16.66 -3.07
C HIS A 89 -8.63 15.24 -2.97
N PRO A 90 -9.41 14.27 -2.47
CA PRO A 90 -8.98 12.88 -2.42
C PRO A 90 -9.19 12.16 -3.74
N VAL A 91 -8.34 11.16 -4.01
CA VAL A 91 -8.48 10.27 -5.16
C VAL A 91 -8.33 8.82 -4.71
N LEU A 92 -9.22 7.95 -5.21
CA LEU A 92 -9.10 6.51 -5.10
C LEU A 92 -8.45 5.98 -6.39
N LEU A 93 -7.20 5.54 -6.27
CA LEU A 93 -6.40 5.05 -7.39
C LEU A 93 -6.24 3.53 -7.31
N GLU A 94 -6.88 2.80 -8.20
CA GLU A 94 -6.74 1.36 -8.31
C GLU A 94 -5.65 1.01 -9.33
N CYS A 95 -4.60 0.33 -8.84
CA CYS A 95 -3.51 -0.19 -9.65
C CYS A 95 -3.71 -1.68 -9.87
N MET A 96 -4.08 -2.07 -11.10
CA MET A 96 -4.24 -3.47 -11.47
C MET A 96 -2.89 -4.15 -11.59
N THR A 97 -2.65 -5.15 -10.76
CA THR A 97 -1.43 -5.93 -10.70
C THR A 97 -1.74 -7.39 -10.41
N PHE A 98 -0.71 -8.19 -10.11
CA PHE A 98 -0.90 -9.58 -9.73
C PHE A 98 0.22 -10.06 -8.80
N ARG A 99 -0.16 -10.79 -7.76
CA ARG A 99 0.82 -11.40 -6.86
C ARG A 99 1.23 -12.78 -7.38
N MET A 100 2.45 -12.89 -7.94
CA MET A 100 3.00 -14.13 -8.50
C MET A 100 3.36 -15.19 -7.46
N ARG A 101 3.55 -14.79 -6.19
CA ARG A 101 3.87 -15.69 -5.07
C ARG A 101 2.71 -15.83 -4.10
N GLY A 102 2.78 -16.83 -3.23
CA GLY A 102 1.83 -16.96 -2.12
C GLY A 102 1.82 -15.71 -1.24
N HIS A 103 0.76 -15.51 -0.49
CA HIS A 103 0.68 -14.42 0.48
C HIS A 103 1.82 -14.50 1.50
N GLU A 104 2.11 -15.70 1.94
CA GLU A 104 3.33 -16.07 2.65
C GLU A 104 4.14 -17.00 1.74
N GLU A 105 5.46 -16.91 1.76
CA GLU A 105 6.32 -17.75 0.92
C GLU A 105 6.06 -19.25 1.14
N ALA A 106 5.78 -19.64 2.39
CA ALA A 106 5.49 -21.02 2.76
C ALA A 106 4.13 -21.55 2.26
N SER A 107 3.14 -20.67 2.02
CA SER A 107 1.78 -21.09 1.64
C SER A 107 1.64 -21.50 0.17
N GLY A 108 2.55 -21.07 -0.70
CA GLY A 108 2.52 -21.34 -2.13
C GLY A 108 1.30 -20.76 -2.85
N VAL A 109 1.10 -21.17 -4.10
CA VAL A 109 0.06 -20.63 -5.01
C VAL A 109 -0.91 -21.69 -5.53
N LYS A 110 -1.14 -22.77 -4.81
CA LYS A 110 -2.00 -23.91 -5.26
C LYS A 110 -3.44 -23.51 -5.55
N TYR A 111 -3.91 -22.41 -4.98
CA TYR A 111 -5.25 -21.86 -5.18
C TYR A 111 -5.39 -21.00 -6.43
N VAL A 112 -4.26 -20.66 -7.10
CA VAL A 112 -4.24 -19.84 -8.30
C VAL A 112 -4.23 -20.73 -9.54
N PRO A 113 -5.13 -20.53 -10.53
CA PRO A 113 -5.08 -21.24 -11.80
C PRO A 113 -3.74 -21.02 -12.51
N LYS A 114 -3.18 -22.10 -13.06
CA LYS A 114 -1.87 -22.06 -13.72
C LYS A 114 -1.83 -21.11 -14.91
N GLU A 115 -2.90 -21.12 -15.70
CA GLU A 115 -3.05 -20.25 -16.88
C GLU A 115 -3.04 -18.76 -16.51
N LEU A 116 -3.53 -18.44 -15.31
CA LEU A 116 -3.53 -17.07 -14.79
C LEU A 116 -2.11 -16.63 -14.42
N LEU A 117 -1.34 -17.50 -13.76
CA LEU A 117 0.08 -17.26 -13.47
C LEU A 117 0.88 -17.04 -14.76
N GLU A 118 0.75 -17.93 -15.75
CA GLU A 118 1.42 -17.84 -17.04
C GLU A 118 1.06 -16.55 -17.82
N MET A 119 -0.19 -16.08 -17.68
CA MET A 119 -0.62 -14.82 -18.28
C MET A 119 0.05 -13.62 -17.61
N TRP A 120 0.11 -13.60 -16.27
CA TRP A 120 0.67 -12.48 -15.53
C TRP A 120 2.21 -12.46 -15.52
N GLU A 121 2.87 -13.61 -15.63
CA GLU A 121 4.31 -13.70 -15.80
C GLU A 121 4.82 -12.86 -16.99
N LYS A 122 4.08 -12.88 -18.10
CA LYS A 122 4.37 -12.06 -19.30
C LYS A 122 4.19 -10.56 -19.06
N LYS A 123 3.51 -10.19 -17.99
CA LYS A 123 3.25 -8.79 -17.58
C LYS A 123 4.10 -8.37 -16.40
N ASP A 124 5.15 -9.13 -16.08
CA ASP A 124 6.04 -8.78 -14.96
C ASP A 124 6.58 -7.35 -15.13
N PRO A 125 6.34 -6.46 -14.13
CA PRO A 125 6.67 -5.05 -14.27
C PRO A 125 8.17 -4.79 -14.32
N LEU A 126 8.96 -5.58 -13.61
CA LEU A 126 10.40 -5.40 -13.53
C LEU A 126 11.07 -5.84 -14.83
N SER A 127 10.78 -7.05 -15.27
CA SER A 127 11.36 -7.61 -16.52
C SER A 127 10.98 -6.78 -17.75
N ASN A 128 9.71 -6.35 -17.83
CA ASN A 128 9.23 -5.55 -18.96
C ASN A 128 9.87 -4.15 -18.97
N TYR A 129 10.03 -3.52 -17.81
CA TYR A 129 10.68 -2.21 -17.75
C TYR A 129 12.19 -2.28 -17.99
N GLU A 130 12.86 -3.30 -17.48
CA GLU A 130 14.28 -3.55 -17.76
C GLU A 130 14.53 -3.76 -19.26
N ASN A 131 13.73 -4.63 -19.91
CA ASN A 131 13.84 -4.86 -21.34
C ASN A 131 13.64 -3.57 -22.14
N TRP A 132 12.63 -2.77 -21.80
CA TRP A 132 12.39 -1.49 -22.45
C TRP A 132 13.58 -0.52 -22.28
N LEU A 133 14.14 -0.42 -21.06
CA LEU A 133 15.32 0.44 -20.81
C LEU A 133 16.56 -0.02 -21.60
N LEU A 134 16.74 -1.33 -21.78
CA LEU A 134 17.81 -1.90 -22.60
C LEU A 134 17.60 -1.63 -24.10
N GLU A 135 16.38 -1.80 -24.60
CA GLU A 135 16.01 -1.54 -25.99
C GLU A 135 16.18 -0.07 -26.38
N GLU A 136 15.83 0.85 -25.45
CA GLU A 136 16.03 2.30 -25.62
C GLU A 136 17.49 2.74 -25.39
N GLY A 137 18.37 1.82 -25.00
CA GLY A 137 19.78 2.14 -24.73
C GLY A 137 20.01 3.04 -23.52
N ILE A 138 19.05 3.10 -22.61
CA ILE A 138 19.12 3.92 -21.37
C ILE A 138 20.05 3.25 -20.35
N ILE A 139 20.02 1.92 -20.28
CA ILE A 139 20.91 1.10 -19.44
C ILE A 139 21.62 0.05 -20.28
N SER A 140 22.66 -0.56 -19.74
CA SER A 140 23.37 -1.68 -20.35
C SER A 140 23.18 -2.96 -19.54
N LEU A 141 23.45 -4.12 -20.15
CA LEU A 141 23.45 -5.41 -19.46
C LEU A 141 24.48 -5.43 -18.32
N ASP A 142 25.67 -4.90 -18.55
CA ASP A 142 26.72 -4.80 -17.54
C ASP A 142 26.26 -3.99 -16.31
N TYR A 143 25.53 -2.90 -16.54
CA TYR A 143 24.92 -2.12 -15.46
C TYR A 143 23.93 -2.94 -14.63
N THR A 144 23.02 -3.69 -15.28
CA THR A 144 22.02 -4.50 -14.57
C THR A 144 22.63 -5.65 -13.81
N GLU A 145 23.65 -6.30 -14.35
CA GLU A 145 24.40 -7.36 -13.68
C GLU A 145 25.15 -6.82 -12.46
N THR A 146 25.87 -5.71 -12.62
CA THR A 146 26.57 -5.05 -11.51
C THR A 146 25.59 -4.67 -10.40
N LEU A 147 24.48 -4.03 -10.73
CA LEU A 147 23.46 -3.64 -9.76
C LEU A 147 22.90 -4.85 -8.99
N ARG A 148 22.61 -5.96 -9.68
CA ARG A 148 22.16 -7.20 -9.02
C ARG A 148 23.18 -7.76 -8.04
N HIS A 149 24.45 -7.75 -8.41
CA HIS A 149 25.55 -8.19 -7.54
C HIS A 149 25.68 -7.30 -6.30
N GLU A 150 25.63 -5.99 -6.47
CA GLU A 150 25.67 -5.02 -5.37
C GLU A 150 24.50 -5.20 -4.42
N MET A 151 23.29 -5.37 -4.94
CA MET A 151 22.09 -5.61 -4.13
C MET A 151 22.16 -6.94 -3.37
N ASP A 152 22.61 -8.02 -4.01
CA ASP A 152 22.77 -9.33 -3.34
C ASP A 152 23.80 -9.26 -2.21
N ALA A 153 24.94 -8.58 -2.45
CA ALA A 153 25.95 -8.36 -1.42
C ALA A 153 25.41 -7.56 -0.24
N ALA A 154 24.69 -6.47 -0.51
CA ALA A 154 24.09 -5.64 0.54
C ALA A 154 23.02 -6.39 1.37
N ILE A 155 22.21 -7.23 0.71
CA ILE A 155 21.22 -8.07 1.39
C ILE A 155 21.93 -9.10 2.30
N ARG A 156 22.98 -9.77 1.82
CA ARG A 156 23.76 -10.73 2.64
C ARG A 156 24.38 -10.05 3.85
N GLU A 157 25.02 -8.90 3.66
CA GLU A 157 25.59 -8.13 4.76
C GLU A 157 24.53 -7.75 5.81
N ALA A 158 23.34 -7.34 5.36
CA ALA A 158 22.25 -7.00 6.25
C ALA A 158 21.74 -8.21 7.06
N PHE A 159 21.66 -9.40 6.43
CA PHE A 159 21.34 -10.65 7.11
C PHE A 159 22.38 -11.03 8.14
N ASP A 160 23.66 -11.03 7.77
CA ASP A 160 24.77 -11.37 8.69
C ASP A 160 24.79 -10.42 9.89
N LYS A 161 24.56 -9.14 9.65
CA LYS A 161 24.45 -8.14 10.71
C LYS A 161 23.25 -8.40 11.63
N ALA A 162 22.11 -8.79 11.08
CA ALA A 162 20.92 -9.09 11.87
C ALA A 162 21.12 -10.36 12.71
N ASP A 163 21.74 -11.40 12.15
CA ASP A 163 21.99 -12.67 12.82
C ASP A 163 22.98 -12.53 14.01
N THR A 164 23.87 -11.54 13.92
CA THR A 164 24.83 -11.25 15.01
C THR A 164 24.27 -10.36 16.11
N GLN A 165 23.03 -9.87 16.01
CA GLN A 165 22.43 -9.06 17.06
C GLN A 165 22.09 -9.92 18.29
N PRO A 166 22.22 -9.36 19.52
CA PRO A 166 21.78 -10.07 20.70
C PRO A 166 20.28 -10.34 20.67
N GLU A 167 19.86 -11.45 21.27
CA GLU A 167 18.43 -11.74 21.43
C GLU A 167 17.72 -10.60 22.15
N ILE A 168 16.54 -10.27 21.66
CA ILE A 168 15.67 -9.28 22.31
C ILE A 168 15.11 -9.92 23.58
N ILE A 169 15.51 -9.40 24.73
CA ILE A 169 14.91 -9.79 26.01
C ILE A 169 13.69 -8.89 26.25
N ALA A 170 12.53 -9.52 26.35
CA ALA A 170 11.28 -8.81 26.62
C ALA A 170 11.36 -8.09 27.98
N ASP A 171 11.05 -6.80 27.97
CA ASP A 171 10.87 -5.98 29.17
C ASP A 171 9.40 -5.54 29.22
N THR A 172 8.60 -6.27 29.98
CA THR A 172 7.15 -6.04 30.08
C THR A 172 6.83 -4.62 30.51
N THR A 173 7.60 -4.04 31.45
CA THR A 173 7.38 -2.67 31.91
C THR A 173 7.62 -1.65 30.81
N LYS A 174 8.66 -1.86 29.99
CA LYS A 174 8.96 -1.01 28.85
C LYS A 174 7.89 -1.16 27.77
N GLU A 175 7.52 -2.38 27.42
CA GLU A 175 6.52 -2.68 26.40
C GLU A 175 5.14 -2.08 26.74
N GLU A 176 4.69 -2.21 27.99
CA GLU A 176 3.44 -1.60 28.47
C GLU A 176 3.47 -0.07 28.38
N ASN A 177 4.61 0.56 28.61
CA ASN A 177 4.74 2.01 28.56
C ASN A 177 4.99 2.56 27.14
N GLU A 178 5.40 1.72 26.18
CA GLU A 178 5.64 2.12 24.79
C GLU A 178 4.40 2.00 23.87
N ILE A 179 3.28 1.45 24.36
CA ILE A 179 2.02 1.35 23.58
C ILE A 179 1.51 2.74 23.18
N TYR A 180 1.68 3.73 24.05
CA TYR A 180 1.25 5.10 23.81
C TYR A 180 2.40 6.09 24.08
N LYS A 181 2.39 7.21 23.38
CA LYS A 181 3.28 8.32 23.72
C LYS A 181 3.07 8.70 25.18
N PRO A 182 4.15 8.92 25.98
CA PRO A 182 4.04 9.35 27.36
C PRO A 182 3.09 10.56 27.48
N TYR A 183 2.03 10.37 28.22
CA TYR A 183 0.98 11.37 28.43
C TYR A 183 0.91 11.75 29.92
N GLN A 184 1.09 13.02 30.20
CA GLN A 184 0.80 13.56 31.52
C GLN A 184 -0.67 13.94 31.59
N GLN A 185 -1.44 13.17 32.34
CA GLN A 185 -2.85 13.49 32.56
C GLN A 185 -2.95 14.85 33.27
N LYS A 186 -3.49 15.86 32.58
CA LYS A 186 -3.89 17.10 33.24
C LYS A 186 -5.12 16.81 34.10
N VAL A 187 -4.94 16.78 35.40
CA VAL A 187 -6.07 16.73 36.34
C VAL A 187 -6.76 18.06 36.22
N ILE A 188 -7.89 18.12 35.51
CA ILE A 188 -8.77 19.27 35.51
C ILE A 188 -9.62 19.14 36.75
N ALA A 189 -9.41 20.00 37.72
CA ALA A 189 -10.26 20.03 38.91
C ALA A 189 -11.72 20.29 38.48
N PRO A 190 -12.69 19.56 39.03
CA PRO A 190 -14.10 19.79 38.71
C PRO A 190 -14.47 21.24 39.03
N THR A 191 -14.99 21.95 38.03
CA THR A 191 -15.55 23.28 38.22
C THR A 191 -16.73 23.16 39.14
N VAL A 192 -16.66 23.77 40.33
CA VAL A 192 -17.80 23.84 41.23
C VAL A 192 -18.87 24.65 40.48
N ALA A 193 -20.00 24.00 40.18
CA ALA A 193 -21.15 24.70 39.66
C ALA A 193 -21.60 25.71 40.69
N SER A 194 -21.45 26.99 40.40
CA SER A 194 -22.05 28.04 41.24
C SER A 194 -23.55 27.93 41.09
N ALA A 195 -24.22 27.40 42.12
CA ALA A 195 -25.66 27.48 42.22
C ALA A 195 -26.02 28.98 42.36
N SER A 196 -26.51 29.56 41.27
CA SER A 196 -27.13 30.86 41.36
C SER A 196 -28.45 30.66 42.10
N SER A 197 -28.48 31.00 43.38
CA SER A 197 -29.73 31.20 44.11
C SER A 197 -30.52 32.35 43.48
N LYS A 198 -31.67 32.02 42.93
CA LYS A 198 -32.77 33.00 42.78
C LYS A 198 -33.66 32.91 43.96
#